data_c4253850ef9f4596224e773a4df20dd4
#
_entry.id   c4253850ef9f4596224e773a4df20dd4
#
_cell.length_a   1.000
_cell.length_b   1.000
_cell.length_c   1.000
_cell.angle_alpha   90.00
_cell.angle_beta   90.00
_cell.angle_gamma   90.00
#
_symmetry.space_group_name_H-M   'P 1'
#
loop_
_entity.id
_entity.type
_entity.pdbx_description
1 polymer ?
#
loop_
_entity_poly.entity_id
_entity_poly.type
_entity_poly.pdbx_seq_one_letter_code
_entity_poly.pdbx_strand_id
1 'polypeptide(L)'
;MANLYDLKKFDLNLLVIFECIYQHLSISKAAETLYITPSAVSQSLQRLRGQLNDPLFIRSGKGITPTTVGVNLHHHLEQNLNQLEQTINIMHSSGLKKNFVIYCPHFMSMKATLDPIKLLMENHNYSIELHDVFLSSDSAEDLLAYRRADLI
;
A
#
# COMPACT_ATOMS: atom_id res chain seq x y z
N MET A 1 0.44 -14.82 1.92
CA MET A 1 0.91 -13.90 0.87
C MET A 1 -0.20 -13.72 -0.13
N ALA A 2 -0.46 -12.49 -0.61
CA ALA A 2 -1.54 -12.24 -1.56
C ALA A 2 -1.26 -12.89 -2.91
N ASN A 3 -2.31 -13.44 -3.56
CA ASN A 3 -2.20 -13.96 -4.92
C ASN A 3 -2.26 -12.80 -5.92
N LEU A 4 -1.10 -12.34 -6.37
CA LEU A 4 -0.98 -11.20 -7.28
C LEU A 4 -1.60 -11.48 -8.66
N TYR A 5 -1.66 -12.73 -9.09
CA TYR A 5 -2.30 -13.11 -10.36
C TYR A 5 -3.80 -12.88 -10.33
N ASP A 6 -4.45 -13.21 -9.22
CA ASP A 6 -5.89 -12.95 -9.05
C ASP A 6 -6.18 -11.46 -8.86
N LEU A 7 -5.33 -10.76 -8.11
CA LEU A 7 -5.42 -9.30 -7.97
C LEU A 7 -5.29 -8.57 -9.31
N LYS A 8 -4.37 -9.02 -10.18
CA LYS A 8 -4.19 -8.43 -11.52
C LYS A 8 -5.46 -8.52 -12.39
N LYS A 9 -6.25 -9.59 -12.23
CA LYS A 9 -7.49 -9.78 -13.01
C LYS A 9 -8.62 -8.88 -12.56
N PHE A 10 -8.58 -8.39 -11.32
CA PHE A 10 -9.61 -7.56 -10.74
C PHE A 10 -9.29 -6.07 -10.98
N ASP A 11 -10.28 -5.31 -11.42
CA ASP A 11 -10.15 -3.85 -11.53
C ASP A 11 -10.34 -3.21 -10.16
N LEU A 12 -9.23 -2.89 -9.49
CA LEU A 12 -9.25 -2.30 -8.15
C LEU A 12 -9.94 -0.94 -8.10
N ASN A 13 -10.04 -0.22 -9.21
CA ASN A 13 -10.78 1.05 -9.27
C ASN A 13 -12.27 0.87 -8.97
N LEU A 14 -12.84 -0.31 -9.23
CA LEU A 14 -14.22 -0.60 -8.87
C LEU A 14 -14.45 -0.52 -7.36
N LEU A 15 -13.46 -0.91 -6.55
CA LEU A 15 -13.52 -0.82 -5.09
C LEU A 15 -13.42 0.62 -4.60
N VAL A 16 -12.57 1.43 -5.23
CA VAL A 16 -12.46 2.86 -4.91
C VAL A 16 -13.76 3.60 -5.23
N ILE A 17 -14.35 3.32 -6.39
CA ILE A 17 -15.62 3.91 -6.81
C ILE A 17 -16.76 3.47 -5.87
N PHE A 18 -16.82 2.18 -5.53
CA PHE A 18 -17.81 1.66 -4.57
C PHE A 18 -17.72 2.38 -3.23
N GLU A 19 -16.51 2.50 -2.67
CA GLU A 19 -16.30 3.16 -1.39
C GLU A 19 -16.70 4.64 -1.43
N CYS A 20 -16.41 5.34 -2.52
CA CYS A 20 -16.82 6.72 -2.71
C CYS A 20 -18.36 6.86 -2.78
N ILE A 21 -19.05 5.93 -3.44
CA ILE A 21 -20.53 5.89 -3.44
C ILE A 21 -21.05 5.63 -2.02
N TYR A 22 -20.41 4.72 -1.29
CA TYR A 22 -20.82 4.37 0.08
C TYR A 22 -20.72 5.57 1.01
N GLN A 23 -19.63 6.33 0.95
CA GLN A 23 -19.42 7.52 1.77
C GLN A 23 -20.42 8.65 1.48
N HIS A 24 -20.76 8.85 0.22
CA HIS A 24 -21.65 9.94 -0.18
C HIS A 24 -23.11 9.54 -0.32
N LEU A 25 -23.41 8.26 -0.43
CA LEU A 25 -24.74 7.71 -0.78
C LEU A 25 -25.35 8.40 -2.00
N SER A 26 -24.52 8.77 -2.98
CA SER A 26 -24.90 9.52 -4.17
C SER A 26 -23.94 9.27 -5.32
N ILE A 27 -24.47 8.85 -6.47
CA ILE A 27 -23.69 8.65 -7.70
C ILE A 27 -23.09 9.98 -8.17
N SER A 28 -23.86 11.07 -8.15
CA SER A 28 -23.40 12.39 -8.60
C SER A 28 -22.27 12.93 -7.75
N LYS A 29 -22.40 12.86 -6.41
CA LYS A 29 -21.36 13.31 -5.50
C LYS A 29 -20.10 12.46 -5.58
N ALA A 30 -20.24 11.15 -5.76
CA ALA A 30 -19.09 10.28 -5.97
C ALA A 30 -18.36 10.65 -7.29
N ALA A 31 -19.10 10.92 -8.36
CA ALA A 31 -18.52 11.35 -9.62
C ALA A 31 -17.75 12.68 -9.49
N GLU A 32 -18.32 13.67 -8.79
CA GLU A 32 -17.65 14.94 -8.50
C GLU A 32 -16.37 14.73 -7.70
N THR A 33 -16.41 13.92 -6.63
CA THR A 33 -15.26 13.63 -5.77
C THR A 33 -14.13 12.94 -6.52
N LEU A 34 -14.46 12.05 -7.46
CA LEU A 34 -13.48 11.29 -8.23
C LEU A 34 -13.09 11.95 -9.57
N TYR A 35 -13.65 13.12 -9.89
CA TYR A 35 -13.42 13.84 -11.14
C TYR A 35 -13.71 13.00 -12.40
N ILE A 36 -14.77 12.20 -12.36
CA ILE A 36 -15.26 11.38 -13.47
C ILE A 36 -16.74 11.66 -13.71
N THR A 37 -17.29 11.13 -14.79
CA THR A 37 -18.71 11.33 -15.12
C THR A 37 -19.62 10.44 -14.28
N PRO A 38 -20.86 10.87 -13.96
CA PRO A 38 -21.85 10.01 -13.31
C PRO A 38 -22.14 8.72 -14.09
N SER A 39 -22.08 8.77 -15.40
CA SER A 39 -22.20 7.60 -16.26
C SER A 39 -21.08 6.59 -16.02
N ALA A 40 -19.82 7.05 -15.88
CA ALA A 40 -18.68 6.19 -15.59
C ALA A 40 -18.83 5.52 -14.20
N VAL A 41 -19.28 6.27 -13.19
CA VAL A 41 -19.58 5.74 -11.85
C VAL A 41 -20.66 4.65 -11.94
N SER A 42 -21.75 4.92 -12.65
CA SER A 42 -22.86 3.97 -12.80
C SER A 42 -22.44 2.68 -13.53
N GLN A 43 -21.63 2.80 -14.59
CA GLN A 43 -21.08 1.65 -15.31
C GLN A 43 -20.16 0.81 -14.43
N SER A 44 -19.30 1.45 -13.66
CA SER A 44 -18.40 0.76 -12.72
C SER A 44 -19.18 0.03 -11.64
N LEU A 45 -20.20 0.66 -11.06
CA LEU A 45 -21.09 0.01 -10.10
C LEU A 45 -21.80 -1.20 -10.73
N GLN A 46 -22.27 -1.08 -11.98
CA GLN A 46 -22.92 -2.18 -12.67
C GLN A 46 -21.98 -3.37 -12.91
N ARG A 47 -20.70 -3.10 -13.24
CA ARG A 47 -19.68 -4.16 -13.36
C ARG A 47 -19.45 -4.86 -12.03
N LEU A 48 -19.35 -4.13 -10.94
CA LEU A 48 -19.16 -4.70 -9.60
C LEU A 48 -20.37 -5.51 -9.15
N ARG A 49 -21.60 -5.05 -9.42
CA ARG A 49 -22.85 -5.78 -9.20
C ARG A 49 -22.85 -7.15 -9.91
N GLY A 50 -22.38 -7.17 -11.16
CA GLY A 50 -22.28 -8.42 -11.93
C GLY A 50 -21.26 -9.39 -11.31
N GLN A 51 -20.16 -8.91 -10.78
CA GLN A 51 -19.14 -9.75 -10.15
C GLN A 51 -19.58 -10.32 -8.80
N LEU A 52 -20.32 -9.55 -8.01
CA LEU A 52 -20.77 -9.95 -6.67
C LEU A 52 -22.18 -10.56 -6.68
N ASN A 53 -22.88 -10.49 -7.80
CA ASN A 53 -24.28 -10.90 -7.94
C ASN A 53 -25.19 -10.27 -6.87
N ASP A 54 -24.96 -9.00 -6.58
CA ASP A 54 -25.70 -8.20 -5.59
C ASP A 54 -25.84 -6.76 -6.08
N PRO A 55 -26.98 -6.08 -5.86
CA PRO A 55 -27.16 -4.69 -6.25
C PRO A 55 -26.28 -3.68 -5.48
N LEU A 56 -25.71 -4.05 -4.34
CA LEU A 56 -24.86 -3.26 -3.44
C LEU A 56 -25.52 -1.99 -2.88
N PHE A 57 -26.30 -1.29 -3.67
CA PHE A 57 -27.12 -0.15 -3.30
C PHE A 57 -28.50 -0.28 -3.90
N ILE A 58 -29.52 0.04 -3.12
CA ILE A 58 -30.92 0.08 -3.52
C ILE A 58 -31.50 1.48 -3.36
N ARG A 59 -32.50 1.83 -4.13
CA ARG A 59 -33.23 3.08 -3.95
C ARG A 59 -34.04 3.03 -2.65
N SER A 60 -33.93 4.07 -1.85
CA SER A 60 -34.67 4.22 -0.60
C SER A 60 -35.04 5.68 -0.40
N GLY A 61 -36.33 5.99 -0.40
CA GLY A 61 -36.83 7.35 -0.13
C GLY A 61 -36.15 8.43 -0.98
N LYS A 62 -35.28 9.23 -0.35
CA LYS A 62 -34.61 10.40 -0.98
C LYS A 62 -33.27 10.08 -1.64
N GLY A 63 -32.82 8.84 -1.67
CA GLY A 63 -31.50 8.51 -2.19
C GLY A 63 -31.27 7.01 -2.39
N ILE A 64 -30.08 6.56 -2.10
CA ILE A 64 -29.67 5.16 -2.17
C ILE A 64 -29.19 4.68 -0.80
N THR A 65 -29.41 3.40 -0.52
CA THR A 65 -29.01 2.74 0.72
C THR A 65 -28.22 1.49 0.39
N PRO A 66 -27.13 1.17 1.12
CA PRO A 66 -26.37 -0.05 0.86
C PRO A 66 -27.18 -1.30 1.26
N THR A 67 -26.96 -2.39 0.53
CA THR A 67 -27.43 -3.72 0.92
C THR A 67 -26.57 -4.29 2.04
N THR A 68 -26.97 -5.42 2.63
CA THR A 68 -26.12 -6.14 3.60
C THR A 68 -24.77 -6.50 3.02
N VAL A 69 -24.72 -6.93 1.76
CA VAL A 69 -23.48 -7.22 1.06
C VAL A 69 -22.64 -5.94 0.89
N GLY A 70 -23.27 -4.82 0.53
CA GLY A 70 -22.59 -3.52 0.46
C GLY A 70 -21.99 -3.08 1.78
N VAL A 71 -22.70 -3.23 2.89
CA VAL A 71 -22.18 -2.94 4.24
C VAL A 71 -20.99 -3.83 4.58
N ASN A 72 -21.08 -5.13 4.32
CA ASN A 72 -19.99 -6.07 4.59
C ASN A 72 -18.75 -5.76 3.73
N LEU A 73 -18.95 -5.43 2.45
CA LEU A 73 -17.86 -5.04 1.57
C LEU A 73 -17.15 -3.78 2.08
N HIS A 74 -17.91 -2.76 2.49
CA HIS A 74 -17.34 -1.56 3.10
C HIS A 74 -16.46 -1.88 4.31
N HIS A 75 -16.95 -2.70 5.24
CA HIS A 75 -16.17 -3.08 6.43
C HIS A 75 -14.82 -3.73 6.09
N HIS A 76 -14.77 -4.55 5.02
CA HIS A 76 -13.50 -5.14 4.58
C HIS A 76 -12.59 -4.14 3.85
N LEU A 77 -13.16 -3.17 3.16
CA LEU A 77 -12.39 -2.24 2.32
C LEU A 77 -11.81 -1.05 3.08
N GLU A 78 -12.52 -0.54 4.09
CA GLU A 78 -12.18 0.71 4.76
C GLU A 78 -10.72 0.76 5.22
N GLN A 79 -10.28 -0.24 5.99
CA GLN A 79 -8.89 -0.31 6.46
C GLN A 79 -7.89 -0.57 5.34
N ASN A 80 -8.24 -1.43 4.39
CA ASN A 80 -7.34 -1.80 3.28
C ASN A 80 -7.07 -0.62 2.36
N LEU A 81 -8.09 0.17 2.03
CA LEU A 81 -7.94 1.36 1.19
C LEU A 81 -7.16 2.46 1.92
N ASN A 82 -7.42 2.68 3.22
CA ASN A 82 -6.65 3.62 4.03
C ASN A 82 -5.16 3.24 4.09
N GLN A 83 -4.84 1.97 4.28
CA GLN A 83 -3.47 1.50 4.27
C GLN A 83 -2.80 1.67 2.90
N LEU A 84 -3.54 1.40 1.82
CA LEU A 84 -3.04 1.59 0.46
C LEU A 84 -2.78 3.07 0.17
N GLU A 85 -3.69 3.96 0.56
CA GLU A 85 -3.52 5.41 0.43
C GLU A 85 -2.27 5.90 1.18
N GLN A 86 -2.07 5.46 2.43
CA GLN A 86 -0.86 5.78 3.19
C GLN A 86 0.40 5.33 2.47
N THR A 87 0.41 4.12 1.90
CA THR A 87 1.54 3.62 1.13
C THR A 87 1.82 4.49 -0.09
N ILE A 88 0.78 4.87 -0.84
CA ILE A 88 0.91 5.75 -2.01
C ILE A 88 1.44 7.13 -1.60
N ASN A 89 0.94 7.69 -0.51
CA ASN A 89 1.40 8.98 0.01
C ASN A 89 2.87 8.93 0.45
N ILE A 90 3.31 7.85 1.08
CA ILE A 90 4.72 7.62 1.40
C ILE A 90 5.57 7.58 0.12
N MET A 91 5.12 6.91 -0.92
CA MET A 91 5.81 6.87 -2.22
C MET A 91 5.96 8.26 -2.85
N HIS A 92 4.89 9.06 -2.83
CA HIS A 92 4.89 10.40 -3.42
C HIS A 92 5.70 11.42 -2.62
N SER A 93 5.74 11.30 -1.29
CA SER A 93 6.47 12.23 -0.43
C SER A 93 7.98 11.94 -0.34
N SER A 94 8.52 11.04 -1.16
CA SER A 94 9.90 10.53 -1.03
C SER A 94 10.19 9.92 0.35
N GLY A 95 9.13 9.59 1.08
CA GLY A 95 9.21 9.06 2.45
C GLY A 95 9.50 7.55 2.52
N LEU A 96 9.75 6.90 1.38
CA LEU A 96 10.35 5.57 1.38
C LEU A 96 11.79 5.73 1.87
N LYS A 97 11.96 5.53 3.16
CA LYS A 97 13.29 5.53 3.77
C LYS A 97 14.13 4.46 3.08
N LYS A 98 15.30 4.87 2.62
CA LYS A 98 16.28 3.91 2.15
C LYS A 98 16.83 3.18 3.37
N ASN A 99 16.56 1.88 3.47
CA ASN A 99 17.13 1.04 4.50
C ASN A 99 18.53 0.63 4.06
N PHE A 100 19.52 0.91 4.90
CA PHE A 100 20.86 0.38 4.75
C PHE A 100 21.01 -0.81 5.69
N VAL A 101 21.31 -1.98 5.13
CA VAL A 101 21.57 -3.20 5.87
C VAL A 101 23.08 -3.40 5.93
N ILE A 102 23.65 -3.30 7.13
CA ILE A 102 25.09 -3.36 7.39
C ILE A 102 25.40 -4.59 8.24
N TYR A 103 26.27 -5.43 7.75
CA TYR A 103 26.82 -6.55 8.52
C TYR A 103 28.22 -6.19 8.98
N CYS A 104 28.48 -6.13 10.28
CA CYS A 104 29.82 -5.91 10.80
C CYS A 104 30.02 -6.62 12.15
N PRO A 105 31.19 -7.22 12.36
CA PRO A 105 31.53 -7.80 13.66
C PRO A 105 31.60 -6.74 14.76
N HIS A 106 31.11 -7.05 15.94
CA HIS A 106 30.97 -6.13 17.07
C HIS A 106 32.25 -5.36 17.42
N PHE A 107 33.42 -5.98 17.29
CA PHE A 107 34.69 -5.34 17.61
C PHE A 107 35.14 -4.29 16.56
N MET A 108 34.64 -4.37 15.32
CA MET A 108 34.92 -3.40 14.26
C MET A 108 34.01 -2.17 14.33
N SER A 109 32.88 -2.28 15.01
CA SER A 109 31.84 -1.24 15.01
C SER A 109 32.25 0.02 15.79
N MET A 110 33.26 -0.04 16.67
CA MET A 110 33.52 1.07 17.60
C MET A 110 34.31 2.26 17.06
N LYS A 111 35.05 2.15 15.97
CA LYS A 111 35.83 3.29 15.45
C LYS A 111 35.74 3.55 13.95
N ALA A 112 35.73 2.53 13.14
CA ALA A 112 35.78 2.67 11.69
C ALA A 112 34.40 2.92 11.04
N THR A 113 33.33 2.49 11.67
CA THR A 113 31.96 2.53 11.12
C THR A 113 31.10 3.64 11.70
N LEU A 114 31.47 4.23 12.84
CA LEU A 114 30.65 5.25 13.51
C LEU A 114 30.53 6.57 12.71
N ASP A 115 31.58 6.99 12.03
CA ASP A 115 31.54 8.25 11.30
C ASP A 115 30.72 8.17 10.00
N PRO A 116 30.84 7.14 9.16
CA PRO A 116 29.93 6.96 8.03
C PRO A 116 28.47 6.75 8.44
N ILE A 117 28.23 5.99 9.53
CA ILE A 117 26.89 5.75 10.05
C ILE A 117 26.28 7.04 10.58
N LYS A 118 27.02 7.86 11.30
CA LYS A 118 26.55 9.17 11.76
C LYS A 118 26.15 10.08 10.61
N LEU A 119 26.96 10.16 9.55
CA LEU A 119 26.64 10.89 8.33
C LEU A 119 25.33 10.41 7.66
N LEU A 120 25.11 9.09 7.65
CA LEU A 120 23.87 8.54 7.13
C LEU A 120 22.67 8.82 8.06
N MET A 121 22.87 8.82 9.37
CA MET A 121 21.82 9.13 10.35
C MET A 121 21.43 10.61 10.40
N GLU A 122 22.31 11.52 10.02
CA GLU A 122 21.99 12.94 9.88
C GLU A 122 20.95 13.20 8.79
N ASN A 123 20.84 12.29 7.83
CA ASN A 123 19.80 12.36 6.81
C ASN A 123 18.56 11.59 7.26
N HIS A 124 17.52 12.29 7.68
CA HIS A 124 16.27 11.73 8.20
C HIS A 124 15.51 10.78 7.25
N ASN A 125 15.98 10.66 6.00
CA ASN A 125 15.38 9.77 4.98
C ASN A 125 15.99 8.34 4.96
N TYR A 126 16.98 8.08 5.83
CA TYR A 126 17.63 6.78 5.91
C TYR A 126 17.30 6.07 7.22
N SER A 127 17.17 4.74 7.14
CA SER A 127 17.18 3.86 8.30
C SER A 127 18.36 2.89 8.15
N ILE A 128 18.95 2.49 9.27
CA ILE A 128 20.11 1.62 9.28
C ILE A 128 19.76 0.40 10.12
N GLU A 129 19.96 -0.78 9.55
CA GLU A 129 19.84 -2.07 10.21
C GLU A 129 21.23 -2.66 10.35
N LEU A 130 21.70 -2.86 11.60
CA LEU A 130 23.01 -3.40 11.91
C LEU A 130 22.89 -4.85 12.32
N HIS A 131 23.62 -5.72 11.64
CA HIS A 131 23.74 -7.12 11.99
C HIS A 131 25.13 -7.42 12.52
N ASP A 132 25.21 -7.88 13.76
CA ASP A 132 26.45 -8.28 14.44
C ASP A 132 26.71 -9.78 14.18
N VAL A 133 27.35 -10.08 13.07
CA VAL A 133 27.61 -11.46 12.65
C VAL A 133 28.99 -11.58 12.00
N PHE A 134 29.70 -12.66 12.30
CA PHE A 134 30.86 -13.07 11.52
C PHE A 134 30.40 -13.79 10.25
N LEU A 135 30.71 -13.23 9.09
CA LEU A 135 30.40 -13.83 7.80
C LEU A 135 31.61 -14.55 7.22
N SER A 136 31.37 -15.70 6.59
CA SER A 136 32.35 -16.29 5.66
C SER A 136 32.39 -15.47 4.38
N SER A 137 33.52 -15.54 3.63
CA SER A 137 33.65 -14.83 2.34
C SER A 137 32.50 -15.15 1.38
N ASP A 138 32.15 -16.42 1.25
CA ASP A 138 31.10 -16.89 0.35
C ASP A 138 29.71 -16.32 0.75
N SER A 139 29.44 -16.29 2.06
CA SER A 139 28.19 -15.72 2.58
C SER A 139 28.11 -14.19 2.39
N ALA A 140 29.24 -13.50 2.44
CA ALA A 140 29.33 -12.07 2.23
C ALA A 140 29.05 -11.70 0.76
N GLU A 141 29.68 -12.44 -0.17
CA GLU A 141 29.45 -12.26 -1.59
C GLU A 141 27.96 -12.47 -1.97
N ASP A 142 27.33 -13.51 -1.44
CA ASP A 142 25.90 -13.78 -1.68
C ASP A 142 25.00 -12.68 -1.15
N LEU A 143 25.26 -12.17 0.05
CA LEU A 143 24.46 -11.10 0.65
C LEU A 143 24.52 -9.80 -0.18
N LEU A 144 25.70 -9.45 -0.70
CA LEU A 144 25.86 -8.27 -1.55
C LEU A 144 25.26 -8.51 -2.94
N ALA A 145 25.50 -9.68 -3.54
CA ALA A 145 25.00 -10.02 -4.89
C ALA A 145 23.47 -10.02 -4.95
N TYR A 146 22.81 -10.54 -3.92
CA TYR A 146 21.35 -10.57 -3.83
C TYR A 146 20.74 -9.31 -3.18
N ARG A 147 21.53 -8.25 -2.97
CA ARG A 147 21.11 -6.98 -2.34
C ARG A 147 20.41 -7.16 -0.99
N ARG A 148 20.86 -8.12 -0.21
CA ARG A 148 20.43 -8.37 1.17
C ARG A 148 21.27 -7.61 2.19
N ALA A 149 22.44 -7.12 1.78
CA ALA A 149 23.29 -6.22 2.52
C ALA A 149 23.76 -5.09 1.59
N ASP A 150 23.98 -3.92 2.15
CA ASP A 150 24.53 -2.75 1.46
C ASP A 150 26.03 -2.56 1.79
N LEU A 151 26.44 -3.06 2.95
CA LEU A 151 27.82 -3.02 3.42
C LEU A 151 28.14 -4.25 4.28
N ILE A 152 29.36 -4.77 4.16
CA ILE A 152 29.89 -5.87 4.98
C ILE A 152 31.30 -5.54 5.43
#